data_c4cc910ab7728c5e1229b80054bce1d5
#
_entry.id   c4cc910ab7728c5e1229b80054bce1d5
#
_cell.length_a   1.000
_cell.length_b   1.000
_cell.length_c   1.000
_cell.angle_alpha   90.00
_cell.angle_beta   90.00
_cell.angle_gamma   90.00
#
_symmetry.space_group_name_H-M   'P 1'
#
loop_
_entity.id
_entity.type
_entity.pdbx_description
1 polymer ?
#
loop_
_entity_poly.entity_id
_entity_poly.type
_entity_poly.pdbx_seq_one_letter_code
_entity_poly.pdbx_strand_id
1 'polypeptide(L)'
;MKRIFTILAFTLSLSICHAQDDVYLVSNPNTARWSYIETDSNGKMTATIFNSVESIEGDAVNGKIKMLVEEVPVASPKDTVKGFVYYRFKDGEFMADMSAMMSADYFASYLEDNYPELTEVQKKEVLEELQSMYTSGEIRGIPRYPKTGKLPDYEFQFKLSIINMKVVGEERRIVGTEKIQTGAGAFDCFIMEEKITSKIMVMKDVEKIRSWYAYGIGLVKEVTYDKNGKLVSTMILNEITDIH
;
A
#
# COMPACT_ATOMS: atom_id res chain seq x y z
N MET A 1 15.28 -2.22 -9.69
CA MET A 1 15.30 -1.32 -8.52
C MET A 1 14.15 -0.32 -8.53
N LYS A 2 13.91 0.52 -9.56
CA LYS A 2 12.75 1.45 -9.57
C LYS A 2 11.41 0.77 -9.24
N ARG A 3 11.15 -0.44 -9.75
CA ARG A 3 9.88 -1.17 -9.59
C ARG A 3 9.66 -1.75 -8.19
N ILE A 4 10.71 -2.19 -7.49
CA ILE A 4 10.61 -2.62 -6.08
C ILE A 4 10.12 -1.46 -5.21
N PHE A 5 10.56 -0.24 -5.52
CA PHE A 5 10.13 0.97 -4.81
C PHE A 5 8.71 1.40 -5.17
N THR A 6 8.24 1.12 -6.39
CA THR A 6 6.83 1.38 -6.76
C THR A 6 5.90 0.53 -5.89
N ILE A 7 6.17 -0.76 -5.72
CA ILE A 7 5.38 -1.62 -4.82
C ILE A 7 5.49 -1.11 -3.37
N LEU A 8 6.67 -0.74 -2.90
CA LEU A 8 6.84 -0.26 -1.53
C LEU A 8 6.15 1.09 -1.30
N ALA A 9 6.23 2.02 -2.24
CA ALA A 9 5.48 3.27 -2.21
C ALA A 9 3.96 3.02 -2.33
N PHE A 10 3.57 2.03 -3.15
CA PHE A 10 2.19 1.64 -3.37
C PHE A 10 1.56 1.00 -2.11
N THR A 11 2.35 0.28 -1.32
CA THR A 11 1.88 -0.33 -0.06
C THR A 11 1.50 0.69 1.02
N LEU A 12 1.98 1.93 0.88
CA LEU A 12 1.65 3.03 1.81
C LEU A 12 0.22 3.53 1.66
N SER A 13 -0.40 3.31 0.50
CA SER A 13 -1.71 3.87 0.17
C SER A 13 -2.88 2.88 0.29
N LEU A 14 -2.63 1.58 0.43
CA LEU A 14 -3.70 0.58 0.42
C LEU A 14 -4.22 0.27 1.82
N SER A 15 -5.45 0.59 2.07
CA SER A 15 -6.20 0.29 3.30
C SER A 15 -7.33 -0.68 3.05
N ILE A 16 -7.58 -1.60 3.97
CA ILE A 16 -8.50 -2.71 3.84
C ILE A 16 -9.42 -2.83 5.07
N CYS A 17 -10.58 -3.41 4.94
CA CYS A 17 -11.73 -3.18 5.77
C CYS A 17 -12.45 -4.42 6.30
N HIS A 18 -13.18 -4.40 7.42
CA HIS A 18 -14.04 -5.47 7.92
C HIS A 18 -15.48 -5.03 8.16
N ALA A 19 -16.42 -5.98 8.00
CA ALA A 19 -17.86 -5.73 8.03
C ALA A 19 -18.37 -5.20 9.37
N GLN A 20 -19.28 -4.32 9.25
CA GLN A 20 -20.30 -3.82 10.14
C GLN A 20 -20.04 -2.52 10.91
N ASP A 21 -18.85 -2.02 11.12
CA ASP A 21 -18.64 -0.68 11.69
C ASP A 21 -17.16 -0.23 11.56
N ASP A 22 -16.37 -0.94 10.76
CA ASP A 22 -14.94 -0.68 10.57
C ASP A 22 -14.64 -0.13 9.18
N VAL A 23 -13.62 0.73 9.07
CA VAL A 23 -13.13 1.25 7.79
C VAL A 23 -12.48 0.16 6.92
N TYR A 24 -12.40 -1.08 7.36
CA TYR A 24 -11.42 -2.03 6.85
C TYR A 24 -11.99 -3.37 6.39
N LEU A 25 -12.49 -3.54 5.26
CA LEU A 25 -12.80 -4.76 4.51
C LEU A 25 -14.26 -4.99 4.14
N VAL A 26 -14.41 -5.44 2.92
CA VAL A 26 -15.62 -6.01 2.33
C VAL A 26 -16.16 -7.16 3.20
N SER A 27 -17.45 -7.32 3.22
CA SER A 27 -18.16 -8.32 4.06
C SER A 27 -17.74 -9.78 3.82
N ASN A 28 -17.04 -10.09 2.73
CA ASN A 28 -16.45 -11.41 2.47
C ASN A 28 -15.04 -11.28 1.92
N PRO A 29 -14.06 -10.97 2.76
CA PRO A 29 -12.70 -10.67 2.34
C PRO A 29 -11.99 -11.84 1.63
N ASN A 30 -12.37 -13.07 1.92
CA ASN A 30 -11.72 -14.25 1.33
C ASN A 30 -12.10 -14.50 -0.13
N THR A 31 -13.07 -13.75 -0.67
CA THR A 31 -13.56 -13.91 -2.04
C THR A 31 -13.58 -12.61 -2.82
N ALA A 32 -13.23 -11.48 -2.21
CA ALA A 32 -13.27 -10.18 -2.86
C ALA A 32 -11.95 -9.84 -3.55
N ARG A 33 -12.06 -9.33 -4.76
CA ARG A 33 -10.96 -8.73 -5.51
C ARG A 33 -11.34 -7.30 -5.87
N TRP A 34 -10.43 -6.36 -5.63
CA TRP A 34 -10.58 -4.96 -6.01
C TRP A 34 -9.70 -4.67 -7.20
N SER A 35 -10.19 -3.86 -8.14
CA SER A 35 -9.35 -3.26 -9.15
C SER A 35 -9.34 -1.75 -9.05
N TYR A 36 -8.18 -1.17 -9.29
CA TYR A 36 -7.96 0.27 -9.36
C TYR A 36 -7.41 0.64 -10.72
N ILE A 37 -7.78 1.82 -11.20
CA ILE A 37 -7.16 2.44 -12.37
C ILE A 37 -6.24 3.55 -11.87
N GLU A 38 -4.98 3.48 -12.30
CA GLU A 38 -4.04 4.57 -12.10
C GLU A 38 -3.91 5.41 -13.38
N THR A 39 -3.85 6.74 -13.20
CA THR A 39 -3.65 7.72 -14.28
C THR A 39 -2.51 8.67 -13.93
N ASP A 40 -1.80 9.16 -14.96
CA ASP A 40 -0.80 10.22 -14.81
C ASP A 40 -1.46 11.61 -14.63
N SER A 41 -0.62 12.65 -14.53
CA SER A 41 -1.06 14.03 -14.40
C SER A 41 -1.88 14.57 -15.56
N ASN A 42 -1.92 13.90 -16.70
CA ASN A 42 -2.71 14.25 -17.89
C ASN A 42 -4.00 13.43 -17.99
N GLY A 43 -4.28 12.57 -17.00
CA GLY A 43 -5.42 11.66 -17.00
C GLY A 43 -5.25 10.44 -17.90
N LYS A 44 -4.04 10.19 -18.41
CA LYS A 44 -3.75 8.99 -19.20
C LYS A 44 -3.54 7.80 -18.27
N MET A 45 -4.26 6.71 -18.51
CA MET A 45 -4.11 5.46 -17.76
C MET A 45 -2.68 4.91 -17.86
N THR A 46 -2.08 4.63 -16.72
CA THR A 46 -0.71 4.10 -16.57
C THR A 46 -0.70 2.65 -16.15
N ALA A 47 -1.60 2.25 -15.26
CA ALA A 47 -1.69 0.89 -14.77
C ALA A 47 -3.12 0.51 -14.36
N THR A 48 -3.38 -0.79 -14.29
CA THR A 48 -4.45 -1.38 -13.49
C THR A 48 -3.82 -2.13 -12.34
N ILE A 49 -4.39 -1.95 -11.15
CA ILE A 49 -3.90 -2.60 -9.94
C ILE A 49 -5.01 -3.48 -9.40
N PHE A 50 -4.67 -4.74 -9.13
CA PHE A 50 -5.57 -5.72 -8.55
C PHE A 50 -5.10 -6.07 -7.14
N ASN A 51 -6.04 -6.10 -6.22
CA ASN A 51 -5.84 -6.50 -4.85
C ASN A 51 -6.76 -7.66 -4.50
N SER A 52 -6.23 -8.69 -3.86
CA SER A 52 -7.02 -9.79 -3.29
C SER A 52 -6.48 -10.17 -1.93
N VAL A 53 -7.37 -10.50 -0.99
CA VAL A 53 -6.98 -10.98 0.33
C VAL A 53 -6.63 -12.46 0.22
N GLU A 54 -5.43 -12.82 0.66
CA GLU A 54 -4.93 -14.19 0.69
C GLU A 54 -5.21 -14.87 2.02
N SER A 55 -5.01 -14.15 3.13
CA SER A 55 -5.32 -14.67 4.46
C SER A 55 -5.60 -13.55 5.46
N ILE A 56 -6.44 -13.88 6.45
CA ILE A 56 -6.70 -13.06 7.63
C ILE A 56 -6.46 -13.93 8.85
N GLU A 57 -5.63 -13.46 9.77
CA GLU A 57 -5.31 -14.14 11.03
C GLU A 57 -5.67 -13.23 12.20
N GLY A 58 -6.11 -13.84 13.32
CA GLY A 58 -6.45 -13.09 14.53
C GLY A 58 -7.83 -12.45 14.47
N ASP A 59 -8.02 -11.40 15.24
CA ASP A 59 -9.27 -10.67 15.39
C ASP A 59 -9.16 -9.20 14.93
N ALA A 60 -10.26 -8.48 15.02
CA ALA A 60 -10.33 -7.08 14.63
C ALA A 60 -9.49 -6.12 15.50
N VAL A 61 -8.87 -6.58 16.57
CA VAL A 61 -8.02 -5.78 17.48
C VAL A 61 -6.54 -6.05 17.22
N ASN A 62 -6.18 -7.32 16.93
CA ASN A 62 -4.81 -7.78 16.75
C ASN A 62 -4.66 -8.64 15.47
N GLY A 63 -5.48 -8.39 14.47
CA GLY A 63 -5.46 -9.15 13.23
C GLY A 63 -4.27 -8.81 12.34
N LYS A 64 -3.90 -9.81 11.53
CA LYS A 64 -2.95 -9.66 10.42
C LYS A 64 -3.65 -10.00 9.12
N ILE A 65 -3.33 -9.28 8.08
CA ILE A 65 -3.87 -9.50 6.74
C ILE A 65 -2.71 -9.62 5.77
N LYS A 66 -2.73 -10.70 4.98
CA LYS A 66 -1.87 -10.87 3.81
C LYS A 66 -2.69 -10.61 2.57
N MET A 67 -2.22 -9.74 1.70
CA MET A 67 -2.89 -9.36 0.48
C MET A 67 -1.96 -9.49 -0.72
N LEU A 68 -2.43 -10.10 -1.79
CA LEU A 68 -1.75 -10.08 -3.08
C LEU A 68 -2.08 -8.77 -3.80
N VAL A 69 -1.05 -8.13 -4.31
CA VAL A 69 -1.15 -6.94 -5.17
C VAL A 69 -0.51 -7.28 -6.52
N GLU A 70 -1.24 -7.03 -7.60
CA GLU A 70 -0.77 -7.17 -8.96
C GLU A 70 -0.87 -5.81 -9.67
N GLU A 71 0.25 -5.24 -10.09
CA GLU A 71 0.29 -4.04 -10.91
C GLU A 71 0.55 -4.42 -12.37
N VAL A 72 -0.40 -4.08 -13.24
CA VAL A 72 -0.36 -4.34 -14.68
C VAL A 72 -0.17 -3.04 -15.43
N PRO A 73 1.05 -2.68 -15.86
CA PRO A 73 1.32 -1.46 -16.61
C PRO A 73 0.67 -1.49 -17.99
N VAL A 74 -0.03 -0.41 -18.38
CA VAL A 74 -0.67 -0.30 -19.70
C VAL A 74 0.34 -0.35 -20.84
N ALA A 75 1.49 0.33 -20.66
CA ALA A 75 2.53 0.38 -21.69
C ALA A 75 3.24 -0.95 -21.93
N SER A 76 3.24 -1.85 -20.95
CA SER A 76 3.98 -3.11 -21.00
C SER A 76 3.33 -4.15 -20.07
N PRO A 77 2.18 -4.74 -20.45
CA PRO A 77 1.45 -5.69 -19.58
C PRO A 77 2.27 -6.93 -19.19
N LYS A 78 3.24 -7.33 -20.03
CA LYS A 78 4.18 -8.41 -19.70
C LYS A 78 5.11 -8.11 -18.53
N ASP A 79 5.25 -6.84 -18.20
CA ASP A 79 6.04 -6.37 -17.06
C ASP A 79 5.17 -6.24 -15.79
N THR A 80 4.10 -7.04 -15.69
CA THR A 80 3.28 -7.15 -14.47
C THR A 80 4.16 -7.47 -13.27
N VAL A 81 3.97 -6.73 -12.20
CA VAL A 81 4.66 -6.94 -10.94
C VAL A 81 3.66 -7.47 -9.93
N LYS A 82 4.03 -8.56 -9.24
CA LYS A 82 3.23 -9.17 -8.18
C LYS A 82 4.00 -9.11 -6.87
N GLY A 83 3.28 -8.92 -5.79
CA GLY A 83 3.87 -8.94 -4.46
C GLY A 83 2.82 -9.03 -3.38
N PHE A 84 3.24 -9.50 -2.21
CA PHE A 84 2.37 -9.54 -1.05
C PHE A 84 2.56 -8.29 -0.20
N VAL A 85 1.44 -7.77 0.29
CA VAL A 85 1.41 -6.70 1.28
C VAL A 85 0.85 -7.27 2.57
N TYR A 86 1.51 -6.96 3.67
CA TYR A 86 1.11 -7.41 4.99
C TYR A 86 0.65 -6.21 5.80
N TYR A 87 -0.50 -6.38 6.45
CA TYR A 87 -1.05 -5.39 7.35
C TYR A 87 -1.29 -6.01 8.71
N ARG A 88 -1.28 -5.16 9.74
CA ARG A 88 -1.66 -5.53 11.09
C ARG A 88 -2.54 -4.46 11.73
N PHE A 89 -3.43 -4.89 12.61
CA PHE A 89 -4.11 -4.02 13.54
C PHE A 89 -3.28 -3.90 14.81
N LYS A 90 -3.07 -2.69 15.28
CA LYS A 90 -2.38 -2.40 16.53
C LYS A 90 -2.88 -1.08 17.09
N ASP A 91 -3.25 -1.05 18.36
CA ASP A 91 -3.67 0.17 19.09
C ASP A 91 -4.82 0.94 18.41
N GLY A 92 -5.73 0.21 17.73
CA GLY A 92 -6.86 0.82 17.02
C GLY A 92 -6.50 1.47 15.69
N GLU A 93 -5.28 1.25 15.21
CA GLU A 93 -4.82 1.69 13.90
C GLU A 93 -4.51 0.51 12.99
N PHE A 94 -4.71 0.73 11.71
CA PHE A 94 -4.29 -0.17 10.67
C PHE A 94 -2.91 0.24 10.18
N MET A 95 -1.97 -0.69 10.15
CA MET A 95 -0.56 -0.41 9.89
C MET A 95 0.00 -1.38 8.87
N ALA A 96 0.91 -0.90 8.02
CA ALA A 96 1.70 -1.81 7.20
C ALA A 96 2.65 -2.62 8.10
N ASP A 97 2.60 -3.95 8.01
CA ASP A 97 3.54 -4.81 8.74
C ASP A 97 4.87 -4.92 8.00
N MET A 98 5.69 -3.89 8.17
CA MET A 98 6.99 -3.80 7.51
C MET A 98 7.94 -4.92 7.92
N SER A 99 7.78 -5.50 9.11
CA SER A 99 8.61 -6.62 9.55
C SER A 99 8.32 -7.89 8.75
N ALA A 100 7.05 -8.14 8.42
CA ALA A 100 6.66 -9.24 7.55
C ALA A 100 7.09 -9.01 6.10
N MET A 101 6.89 -7.80 5.57
CA MET A 101 7.25 -7.42 4.20
C MET A 101 8.77 -7.35 3.96
N MET A 102 9.56 -7.23 5.02
CA MET A 102 11.02 -7.22 4.98
C MET A 102 11.60 -8.55 5.49
N SER A 103 10.84 -9.65 5.48
CA SER A 103 11.32 -10.97 5.89
C SER A 103 12.05 -11.69 4.74
N ALA A 104 12.93 -12.63 5.07
CA ALA A 104 13.58 -13.48 4.08
C ALA A 104 12.55 -14.29 3.27
N ASP A 105 11.48 -14.78 3.92
CA ASP A 105 10.42 -15.54 3.26
C ASP A 105 9.65 -14.68 2.25
N TYR A 106 9.38 -13.41 2.58
CA TYR A 106 8.79 -12.47 1.64
C TYR A 106 9.66 -12.29 0.39
N PHE A 107 10.95 -12.02 0.58
CA PHE A 107 11.87 -11.83 -0.54
C PHE A 107 12.09 -13.10 -1.35
N ALA A 108 12.10 -14.28 -0.73
CA ALA A 108 12.17 -15.55 -1.45
C ALA A 108 10.97 -15.70 -2.39
N SER A 109 9.73 -15.52 -1.87
CA SER A 109 8.51 -15.56 -2.69
C SER A 109 8.52 -14.49 -3.78
N TYR A 110 8.93 -13.27 -3.45
CA TYR A 110 9.02 -12.19 -4.43
C TYR A 110 10.00 -12.48 -5.58
N LEU A 111 11.16 -13.09 -5.27
CA LEU A 111 12.13 -13.48 -6.29
C LEU A 111 11.60 -14.60 -7.18
N GLU A 112 10.88 -15.56 -6.61
CA GLU A 112 10.26 -16.65 -7.38
C GLU A 112 9.21 -16.11 -8.36
N ASP A 113 8.35 -15.21 -7.91
CA ASP A 113 7.24 -14.69 -8.69
C ASP A 113 7.66 -13.71 -9.79
N ASN A 114 8.71 -12.91 -9.56
CA ASN A 114 9.07 -11.80 -10.43
C ASN A 114 10.40 -11.98 -11.17
N TYR A 115 11.24 -12.94 -10.76
CA TYR A 115 12.55 -13.23 -11.34
C TYR A 115 12.80 -14.74 -11.48
N PRO A 116 11.92 -15.46 -12.20
CA PRO A 116 12.02 -16.93 -12.36
C PRO A 116 13.29 -17.35 -13.12
N GLU A 117 13.95 -16.42 -13.84
CA GLU A 117 15.20 -16.67 -14.55
C GLU A 117 16.43 -16.75 -13.63
N LEU A 118 16.34 -16.31 -12.38
CA LEU A 118 17.44 -16.42 -11.44
C LEU A 118 17.65 -17.88 -11.02
N THR A 119 18.92 -18.30 -11.03
CA THR A 119 19.30 -19.61 -10.51
C THR A 119 19.16 -19.68 -9.01
N GLU A 120 19.03 -20.87 -8.44
CA GLU A 120 18.96 -21.09 -6.99
C GLU A 120 20.18 -20.54 -6.23
N VAL A 121 21.36 -20.55 -6.88
CA VAL A 121 22.57 -19.95 -6.32
C VAL A 121 22.44 -18.44 -6.20
N GLN A 122 21.97 -17.78 -7.27
CA GLN A 122 21.76 -16.33 -7.26
C GLN A 122 20.68 -15.90 -6.26
N LYS A 123 19.57 -16.65 -6.18
CA LYS A 123 18.52 -16.41 -5.17
C LYS A 123 19.09 -16.53 -3.75
N LYS A 124 19.87 -17.56 -3.50
CA LYS A 124 20.51 -17.80 -2.20
C LYS A 124 21.46 -16.66 -1.82
N GLU A 125 22.30 -16.19 -2.75
CA GLU A 125 23.20 -15.06 -2.50
C GLU A 125 22.42 -13.78 -2.10
N VAL A 126 21.30 -13.49 -2.79
CA VAL A 126 20.44 -12.37 -2.45
C VAL A 126 19.85 -12.54 -1.05
N LEU A 127 19.35 -13.74 -0.71
CA LEU A 127 18.75 -14.01 0.59
C LEU A 127 19.79 -13.97 1.74
N GLU A 128 21.01 -14.40 1.49
CA GLU A 128 22.12 -14.28 2.48
C GLU A 128 22.46 -12.81 2.75
N GLU A 129 22.48 -11.97 1.73
CA GLU A 129 22.68 -10.52 1.91
C GLU A 129 21.56 -9.91 2.76
N LEU A 130 20.31 -10.34 2.57
CA LEU A 130 19.14 -9.90 3.32
C LEU A 130 19.20 -10.24 4.82
N GLN A 131 19.98 -11.22 5.25
CA GLN A 131 20.15 -11.52 6.68
C GLN A 131 20.80 -10.38 7.48
N SER A 132 21.51 -9.48 6.80
CA SER A 132 22.09 -8.28 7.41
C SER A 132 21.13 -7.10 7.51
N MET A 133 19.87 -7.30 7.15
CA MET A 133 18.86 -6.28 7.08
C MET A 133 18.43 -5.79 8.48
N TYR A 134 18.31 -4.48 8.60
CA TYR A 134 17.79 -3.82 9.80
C TYR A 134 16.59 -2.97 9.45
N THR A 135 15.53 -3.10 10.25
CA THR A 135 14.33 -2.27 10.16
C THR A 135 14.02 -1.64 11.50
N SER A 136 13.51 -0.41 11.51
CA SER A 136 13.00 0.24 12.72
C SER A 136 11.85 1.19 12.40
N GLY A 137 11.01 1.41 13.40
CA GLY A 137 9.83 2.24 13.25
C GLY A 137 8.65 1.51 12.61
N GLU A 138 7.61 2.26 12.29
CA GLU A 138 6.35 1.75 11.78
C GLU A 138 5.79 2.70 10.72
N ILE A 139 5.06 2.16 9.76
CA ILE A 139 4.25 2.95 8.82
C ILE A 139 2.80 2.86 9.29
N ARG A 140 2.24 4.00 9.65
CA ARG A 140 0.87 4.10 10.16
C ARG A 140 -0.11 4.35 9.02
N GLY A 141 -1.25 3.68 9.08
CA GLY A 141 -2.36 3.88 8.16
C GLY A 141 -3.46 4.76 8.77
N ILE A 142 -4.71 4.43 8.48
CA ILE A 142 -5.87 5.15 8.97
C ILE A 142 -6.37 4.52 10.28
N PRO A 143 -6.88 5.31 11.26
CA PRO A 143 -7.55 4.78 12.45
C PRO A 143 -8.80 3.97 12.08
N ARG A 144 -9.12 2.97 12.90
CA ARG A 144 -10.33 2.15 12.77
C ARG A 144 -11.61 2.98 12.74
N TYR A 145 -11.66 4.03 13.57
CA TYR A 145 -12.76 4.98 13.63
C TYR A 145 -12.24 6.38 13.32
N PRO A 146 -12.14 6.76 12.03
CA PRO A 146 -11.59 8.04 11.64
C PRO A 146 -12.43 9.20 12.19
N LYS A 147 -11.77 10.18 12.81
CA LYS A 147 -12.38 11.43 13.25
C LYS A 147 -11.59 12.59 12.66
N THR A 148 -12.28 13.65 12.28
CA THR A 148 -11.62 14.88 11.82
C THR A 148 -10.61 15.38 12.86
N GLY A 149 -9.40 15.65 12.42
CA GLY A 149 -8.32 16.08 13.27
C GLY A 149 -6.95 15.57 12.84
N LYS A 150 -5.93 15.94 13.60
CA LYS A 150 -4.55 15.51 13.37
C LYS A 150 -4.37 14.04 13.74
N LEU A 151 -3.60 13.31 12.92
CA LEU A 151 -3.15 11.95 13.19
C LEU A 151 -1.67 11.97 13.62
N PRO A 152 -1.20 10.94 14.35
CA PRO A 152 0.22 10.80 14.68
C PRO A 152 1.10 10.70 13.42
N ASP A 153 2.21 11.40 13.45
CA ASP A 153 3.26 11.24 12.45
C ASP A 153 3.95 9.88 12.63
N TYR A 154 4.66 9.39 11.61
CA TYR A 154 5.40 8.14 11.69
C TYR A 154 6.75 8.24 11.00
N GLU A 155 7.64 7.33 11.38
CA GLU A 155 8.93 7.13 10.75
C GLU A 155 9.20 5.64 10.62
N PHE A 156 9.72 5.25 9.46
CA PHE A 156 10.23 3.91 9.19
C PHE A 156 11.61 4.00 8.58
N GLN A 157 12.52 3.14 9.03
CA GLN A 157 13.85 3.02 8.48
C GLN A 157 14.14 1.57 8.08
N PHE A 158 14.79 1.43 6.95
CA PHE A 158 15.30 0.17 6.43
C PHE A 158 16.76 0.36 6.04
N LYS A 159 17.60 -0.60 6.42
CA LYS A 159 19.01 -0.61 6.06
C LYS A 159 19.42 -2.01 5.62
N LEU A 160 20.03 -2.10 4.47
CA LEU A 160 20.60 -3.33 3.92
C LEU A 160 21.92 -2.97 3.23
N SER A 161 23.05 -3.48 3.75
CA SER A 161 24.37 -3.16 3.21
C SER A 161 24.57 -1.64 3.00
N ILE A 162 24.74 -1.20 1.76
CA ILE A 162 24.90 0.21 1.41
C ILE A 162 23.56 0.92 1.19
N ILE A 163 22.44 0.18 1.10
CA ILE A 163 21.11 0.75 0.89
C ILE A 163 20.57 1.20 2.24
N ASN A 164 20.25 2.48 2.33
CA ASN A 164 19.56 3.06 3.47
C ASN A 164 18.31 3.78 2.96
N MET A 165 17.14 3.35 3.45
CA MET A 165 15.86 3.96 3.16
C MET A 165 15.24 4.50 4.45
N LYS A 166 14.70 5.69 4.37
CA LYS A 166 13.91 6.30 5.43
C LYS A 166 12.61 6.83 4.84
N VAL A 167 11.49 6.52 5.47
CA VAL A 167 10.17 7.04 5.14
C VAL A 167 9.61 7.77 6.35
N VAL A 168 9.11 8.98 6.14
CA VAL A 168 8.51 9.81 7.18
C VAL A 168 7.16 10.30 6.70
N GLY A 169 6.11 10.00 7.46
CA GLY A 169 4.76 10.53 7.24
C GLY A 169 4.48 11.65 8.22
N GLU A 170 4.26 12.83 7.69
CA GLU A 170 4.07 14.08 8.44
C GLU A 170 2.78 14.78 8.01
N GLU A 171 2.34 15.78 8.77
CA GLU A 171 1.17 16.61 8.47
C GLU A 171 -0.12 15.78 8.29
N ARG A 172 -0.17 14.60 8.90
CA ARG A 172 -1.24 13.62 8.76
C ARG A 172 -2.52 14.09 9.45
N ARG A 173 -3.64 14.05 8.73
CA ARG A 173 -4.94 14.50 9.28
C ARG A 173 -6.12 13.94 8.52
N ILE A 174 -7.24 13.75 9.20
CA ILE A 174 -8.56 13.58 8.58
C ILE A 174 -9.19 14.98 8.45
N VAL A 175 -9.50 15.38 7.21
CA VAL A 175 -9.96 16.75 6.91
C VAL A 175 -11.48 16.87 6.76
N GLY A 176 -12.19 15.75 6.61
CA GLY A 176 -13.64 15.73 6.47
C GLY A 176 -14.13 14.51 5.73
N THR A 177 -15.31 14.63 5.15
CA THR A 177 -15.96 13.57 4.35
C THR A 177 -16.38 14.10 2.99
N GLU A 178 -16.44 13.22 2.00
CA GLU A 178 -16.89 13.51 0.64
C GLU A 178 -17.51 12.27 0.01
N LYS A 179 -18.50 12.45 -0.85
CA LYS A 179 -19.07 11.36 -1.65
C LYS A 179 -18.32 11.23 -2.96
N ILE A 180 -17.74 10.07 -3.22
CA ILE A 180 -16.94 9.78 -4.42
C ILE A 180 -17.69 8.81 -5.31
N GLN A 181 -17.82 9.15 -6.59
CA GLN A 181 -18.32 8.28 -7.63
C GLN A 181 -17.16 7.59 -8.33
N THR A 182 -17.25 6.26 -8.47
CA THR A 182 -16.23 5.38 -9.08
C THR A 182 -16.87 4.40 -10.04
N GLY A 183 -16.08 3.58 -10.72
CA GLY A 183 -16.59 2.46 -11.51
C GLY A 183 -17.29 1.40 -10.67
N ALA A 184 -16.85 1.20 -9.42
CA ALA A 184 -17.45 0.26 -8.47
C ALA A 184 -18.71 0.79 -7.76
N GLY A 185 -19.05 2.07 -7.92
CA GLY A 185 -20.23 2.68 -7.29
C GLY A 185 -19.94 4.04 -6.64
N ALA A 186 -20.85 4.48 -5.79
CA ALA A 186 -20.76 5.72 -5.03
C ALA A 186 -20.53 5.44 -3.55
N PHE A 187 -19.52 6.08 -2.96
CA PHE A 187 -19.08 5.82 -1.59
C PHE A 187 -18.98 7.11 -0.78
N ASP A 188 -19.49 7.10 0.44
CA ASP A 188 -19.29 8.16 1.41
C ASP A 188 -17.92 7.93 2.08
N CYS A 189 -16.97 8.82 1.82
CA CYS A 189 -15.57 8.65 2.18
C CYS A 189 -15.09 9.63 3.24
N PHE A 190 -14.19 9.18 4.11
CA PHE A 190 -13.29 10.06 4.87
C PHE A 190 -12.15 10.52 3.99
N ILE A 191 -11.70 11.74 4.19
CA ILE A 191 -10.56 12.29 3.47
C ILE A 191 -9.38 12.36 4.44
N MET A 192 -8.30 11.65 4.11
CA MET A 192 -7.01 11.75 4.78
C MET A 192 -6.04 12.54 3.92
N GLU A 193 -5.28 13.41 4.55
CA GLU A 193 -4.15 14.10 3.93
C GLU A 193 -2.89 13.77 4.71
N GLU A 194 -1.79 13.58 3.99
CA GLU A 194 -0.47 13.40 4.57
C GLU A 194 0.63 13.86 3.61
N LYS A 195 1.79 14.14 4.18
CA LYS A 195 3.01 14.42 3.44
C LYS A 195 4.00 13.29 3.73
N ILE A 196 4.45 12.61 2.68
CA ILE A 196 5.44 11.54 2.76
C ILE A 196 6.77 12.06 2.25
N THR A 197 7.80 11.87 3.05
CA THR A 197 9.19 12.09 2.66
C THR A 197 9.90 10.75 2.60
N SER A 198 10.29 10.33 1.42
CA SER A 198 11.10 9.15 1.18
C SER A 198 12.54 9.55 0.88
N LYS A 199 13.47 8.96 1.61
CA LYS A 199 14.90 9.12 1.36
C LYS A 199 15.52 7.75 1.11
N ILE A 200 16.18 7.59 -0.03
CA ILE A 200 16.86 6.36 -0.43
C ILE A 200 18.28 6.74 -0.80
N MET A 201 19.23 6.32 0.01
CA MET A 201 20.62 6.75 -0.12
C MET A 201 20.72 8.29 -0.13
N VAL A 202 21.09 8.88 -1.28
CA VAL A 202 21.21 10.33 -1.49
C VAL A 202 19.98 10.96 -2.15
N MET A 203 19.09 10.14 -2.67
CA MET A 203 17.85 10.60 -3.32
C MET A 203 16.80 10.89 -2.26
N LYS A 204 16.15 12.04 -2.37
CA LYS A 204 15.02 12.44 -1.53
C LYS A 204 13.85 12.79 -2.42
N ASP A 205 12.71 12.17 -2.11
CA ASP A 205 11.44 12.52 -2.70
C ASP A 205 10.47 13.02 -1.63
N VAL A 206 9.56 13.90 -2.02
CA VAL A 206 8.53 14.46 -1.14
C VAL A 206 7.23 14.52 -1.91
N GLU A 207 6.24 13.81 -1.38
CA GLU A 207 4.91 13.74 -1.96
C GLU A 207 3.87 14.23 -0.95
N LYS A 208 2.79 14.82 -1.46
CA LYS A 208 1.58 15.09 -0.69
C LYS A 208 0.49 14.19 -1.21
N ILE A 209 -0.11 13.43 -0.32
CA ILE A 209 -1.12 12.44 -0.66
C ILE A 209 -2.46 12.87 -0.07
N ARG A 210 -3.51 12.74 -0.87
CA ARG A 210 -4.89 12.89 -0.43
C ARG A 210 -5.65 11.64 -0.80
N SER A 211 -6.14 10.93 0.22
CA SER A 211 -6.76 9.62 0.09
C SER A 211 -8.19 9.65 0.63
N TRP A 212 -9.09 8.93 -0.03
CA TRP A 212 -10.50 8.80 0.32
C TRP A 212 -10.77 7.35 0.71
N TYR A 213 -11.26 7.16 1.92
CA TYR A 213 -11.55 5.85 2.49
C TYR A 213 -13.03 5.72 2.82
N ALA A 214 -13.65 4.62 2.45
CA ALA A 214 -15.04 4.31 2.81
C ALA A 214 -15.11 3.13 3.79
N TYR A 215 -16.09 3.18 4.71
CA TYR A 215 -16.37 2.05 5.58
C TYR A 215 -16.73 0.81 4.75
N GLY A 216 -16.22 -0.36 5.17
CA GLY A 216 -16.47 -1.62 4.52
C GLY A 216 -15.83 -1.79 3.14
N ILE A 217 -15.05 -0.81 2.66
CA ILE A 217 -14.43 -0.82 1.33
C ILE A 217 -12.92 -0.57 1.39
N GLY A 218 -12.46 0.31 2.27
CA GLY A 218 -11.08 0.77 2.32
C GLY A 218 -10.82 1.95 1.41
N LEU A 219 -9.70 1.94 0.71
CA LEU A 219 -9.30 3.00 -0.21
C LEU A 219 -10.23 3.02 -1.43
N VAL A 220 -10.81 4.19 -1.70
CA VAL A 220 -11.70 4.44 -2.84
C VAL A 220 -11.01 5.29 -3.91
N LYS A 221 -10.20 6.26 -3.47
CA LYS A 221 -9.44 7.14 -4.36
C LYS A 221 -8.19 7.63 -3.66
N GLU A 222 -7.14 7.84 -4.43
CA GLU A 222 -5.92 8.51 -3.98
C GLU A 222 -5.42 9.48 -5.05
N VAL A 223 -4.89 10.60 -4.60
CA VAL A 223 -4.28 11.61 -5.46
C VAL A 223 -2.93 11.98 -4.88
N THR A 224 -1.90 11.84 -5.69
CA THR A 224 -0.52 12.16 -5.33
C THR A 224 -0.07 13.46 -5.99
N TYR A 225 0.52 14.33 -5.21
CA TYR A 225 1.12 15.58 -5.66
C TYR A 225 2.60 15.60 -5.32
N ASP A 226 3.40 16.24 -6.16
CA ASP A 226 4.81 16.51 -5.85
C ASP A 226 4.96 17.56 -4.74
N LYS A 227 6.20 17.80 -4.33
CA LYS A 227 6.56 18.81 -3.30
C LYS A 227 6.04 20.23 -3.62
N ASN A 228 5.80 20.55 -4.90
CA ASN A 228 5.32 21.85 -5.36
C ASN A 228 3.79 21.91 -5.47
N GLY A 229 3.10 20.79 -5.18
CA GLY A 229 1.64 20.68 -5.31
C GLY A 229 1.17 20.40 -6.74
N LYS A 230 2.05 19.98 -7.65
CA LYS A 230 1.67 19.55 -8.98
C LYS A 230 1.19 18.11 -8.93
N LEU A 231 0.06 17.83 -9.58
CA LEU A 231 -0.50 16.47 -9.72
C LEU A 231 0.55 15.53 -10.36
N VAL A 232 0.76 14.39 -9.73
CA VAL A 232 1.62 13.29 -10.21
C VAL A 232 0.77 12.16 -10.75
N SER A 233 -0.12 11.60 -9.91
CA SER A 233 -0.99 10.49 -10.28
C SER A 233 -2.34 10.57 -9.56
N THR A 234 -3.31 9.85 -10.10
CA THR A 234 -4.58 9.56 -9.45
C THR A 234 -4.86 8.07 -9.56
N MET A 235 -5.22 7.45 -8.47
CA MET A 235 -5.71 6.08 -8.41
C MET A 235 -7.15 6.09 -7.94
N ILE A 236 -8.03 5.33 -8.61
CA ILE A 236 -9.44 5.26 -8.28
C ILE A 236 -9.95 3.83 -8.36
N LEU A 237 -10.76 3.44 -7.39
CA LEU A 237 -11.45 2.16 -7.35
C LEU A 237 -12.33 2.01 -8.60
N ASN A 238 -12.09 0.95 -9.35
CA ASN A 238 -12.79 0.69 -10.59
C ASN A 238 -13.88 -0.38 -10.43
N GLU A 239 -13.54 -1.48 -9.76
CA GLU A 239 -14.41 -2.63 -9.64
C GLU A 239 -14.16 -3.37 -8.34
N ILE A 240 -15.23 -3.96 -7.78
CA ILE A 240 -15.17 -4.93 -6.69
C ILE A 240 -15.87 -6.19 -7.22
N THR A 241 -15.16 -7.30 -7.27
CA THR A 241 -15.71 -8.60 -7.72
C THR A 241 -15.57 -9.61 -6.60
N ASP A 242 -16.65 -10.34 -6.33
CA ASP A 242 -16.59 -11.54 -5.52
C ASP A 242 -16.04 -12.69 -6.38
N ILE A 243 -14.96 -13.30 -5.93
CA ILE A 243 -14.41 -14.52 -6.54
C ILE A 243 -15.18 -15.69 -5.93
N HIS A 244 -16.09 -16.27 -6.71
CA HIS A 244 -16.85 -17.47 -6.32
C HIS A 244 -16.06 -18.75 -6.55
#